data_0a74348e1050abaddfdbe8b90cb30ca0
#
_entry.id   0a74348e1050abaddfdbe8b90cb30ca0
#
_cell.length_a   1.000
_cell.length_b   1.000
_cell.length_c   1.000
_cell.angle_alpha   90.00
_cell.angle_beta   90.00
_cell.angle_gamma   90.00
#
_symmetry.space_group_name_H-M   'P 1'
#
loop_
_entity.id
_entity.type
_entity.pdbx_description
1 polymer ?
#
loop_
_entity_poly.entity_id
_entity_poly.type
_entity_poly.pdbx_seq_one_letter_code
_entity_poly.pdbx_strand_id
1 'polypeptide(L)'
;MYTIEQAEEHFRENLRNLIGEWATEENFYENLICSFDSEYLDKNGNSQDYSDYAVETGDFRDIPYSSAQTLEVYDENISITIEVVSSENEYHETIYKVTDVF
;
A
#
# COMPACT_ATOMS: atom_id res chain seq x y z
N MET A 1 -15.73 15.53 -0.40
CA MET A 1 -14.29 15.27 -0.16
C MET A 1 -14.14 14.60 1.20
N TYR A 2 -13.26 13.62 1.29
CA TYR A 2 -13.06 12.85 2.52
C TYR A 2 -12.34 13.67 3.59
N THR A 3 -12.68 13.40 4.85
CA THR A 3 -11.80 13.76 5.97
C THR A 3 -10.62 12.79 6.01
N ILE A 4 -9.63 13.04 6.88
CA ILE A 4 -8.49 12.11 7.04
C ILE A 4 -8.99 10.71 7.46
N GLU A 5 -9.93 10.63 8.41
CA GLU A 5 -10.46 9.35 8.88
C GLU A 5 -11.22 8.60 7.80
N GLN A 6 -12.00 9.31 7.00
CA GLN A 6 -12.74 8.71 5.88
C GLN A 6 -11.79 8.23 4.78
N ALA A 7 -10.77 9.03 4.46
CA ALA A 7 -9.76 8.66 3.48
C ALA A 7 -8.96 7.45 3.93
N GLU A 8 -8.56 7.41 5.21
CA GLU A 8 -7.85 6.27 5.78
C GLU A 8 -8.65 4.98 5.62
N GLU A 9 -9.94 5.01 5.94
CA GLU A 9 -10.79 3.83 5.79
C GLU A 9 -10.97 3.44 4.33
N HIS A 10 -11.14 4.41 3.44
CA HIS A 10 -11.24 4.17 2.01
C HIS A 10 -9.97 3.51 1.46
N PHE A 11 -8.80 4.04 1.83
CA PHE A 11 -7.52 3.49 1.38
C PHE A 11 -7.28 2.10 1.98
N ARG A 12 -7.70 1.89 3.22
CA ARG A 12 -7.62 0.56 3.86
C ARG A 12 -8.45 -0.46 3.08
N GLU A 13 -9.67 -0.11 2.66
CA GLU A 13 -10.51 -0.98 1.84
C GLU A 13 -9.87 -1.26 0.48
N ASN A 14 -9.26 -0.25 -0.15
CA ASN A 14 -8.55 -0.45 -1.41
C ASN A 14 -7.37 -1.42 -1.24
N LEU A 15 -6.63 -1.31 -0.14
CA LEU A 15 -5.53 -2.24 0.16
C LEU A 15 -6.06 -3.65 0.43
N ARG A 16 -7.21 -3.80 1.09
CA ARG A 16 -7.83 -5.11 1.31
C ARG A 16 -8.19 -5.80 0.00
N ASN A 17 -8.53 -5.05 -1.03
CA ASN A 17 -8.82 -5.60 -2.35
C ASN A 17 -7.59 -6.22 -3.02
N LEU A 18 -6.39 -5.94 -2.52
CA LEU A 18 -5.14 -6.53 -3.01
C LEU A 18 -4.80 -7.85 -2.32
N ILE A 19 -5.50 -8.21 -1.24
CA ILE A 19 -5.20 -9.44 -0.50
C ILE A 19 -5.34 -10.65 -1.43
N GLY A 20 -4.27 -11.45 -1.47
CA GLY A 20 -4.25 -12.69 -2.24
C GLY A 20 -3.75 -12.54 -3.68
N GLU A 21 -3.46 -11.34 -4.15
CA GLU A 21 -2.95 -11.12 -5.50
C GLU A 21 -1.43 -11.05 -5.51
N TRP A 22 -0.79 -11.93 -6.29
CA TRP A 22 0.64 -11.87 -6.55
C TRP A 22 0.94 -10.83 -7.62
N ALA A 23 1.98 -10.04 -7.40
CA ALA A 23 2.44 -9.04 -8.37
C ALA A 23 3.96 -8.94 -8.35
N THR A 24 4.56 -8.62 -9.50
CA THR A 24 5.97 -8.30 -9.59
C THR A 24 6.28 -7.02 -8.81
N GLU A 25 7.55 -6.75 -8.54
CA GLU A 25 7.97 -5.59 -7.76
C GLU A 25 7.33 -4.29 -8.25
N GLU A 26 7.44 -4.01 -9.55
CA GLU A 26 6.92 -2.78 -10.13
C GLU A 26 5.41 -2.68 -9.99
N ASN A 27 4.70 -3.75 -10.36
CA ASN A 27 3.24 -3.78 -10.28
C ASN A 27 2.75 -3.74 -8.84
N PHE A 28 3.45 -4.39 -7.93
CA PHE A 28 3.10 -4.38 -6.51
C PHE A 28 3.18 -2.95 -5.94
N TYR A 29 4.31 -2.28 -6.20
CA TYR A 29 4.50 -0.89 -5.78
C TYR A 29 3.41 0.02 -6.34
N GLU A 30 3.12 -0.11 -7.63
CA GLU A 30 2.09 0.68 -8.29
C GLU A 30 0.69 0.41 -7.72
N ASN A 31 0.37 -0.83 -7.42
CA ASN A 31 -0.90 -1.20 -6.78
C ASN A 31 -1.04 -0.56 -5.40
N LEU A 32 0.03 -0.51 -4.62
CA LEU A 32 0.02 0.16 -3.31
C LEU A 32 -0.22 1.66 -3.45
N ILE A 33 0.45 2.31 -4.39
CA ILE A 33 0.26 3.74 -4.66
C ILE A 33 -1.17 4.02 -5.11
N CYS A 34 -1.69 3.22 -6.04
CA CYS A 34 -3.04 3.40 -6.57
C CYS A 34 -4.14 3.18 -5.53
N SER A 35 -3.82 2.54 -4.41
CA SER A 35 -4.77 2.41 -3.31
C SER A 35 -5.08 3.75 -2.63
N PHE A 36 -4.21 4.73 -2.80
CA PHE A 36 -4.38 6.10 -2.30
C PHE A 36 -4.91 6.98 -3.43
N ASP A 37 -6.10 6.68 -3.92
CA ASP A 37 -6.62 7.21 -5.18
C ASP A 37 -7.58 8.39 -5.06
N SER A 38 -7.85 8.86 -3.85
CA SER A 38 -8.87 9.88 -3.62
C SER A 38 -8.32 11.11 -2.92
N GLU A 39 -8.87 12.26 -3.28
CA GLU A 39 -8.59 13.50 -2.58
C GLU A 39 -9.21 13.50 -1.18
N TYR A 40 -8.53 14.11 -0.24
CA TYR A 40 -9.03 14.29 1.12
C TYR A 40 -8.54 15.62 1.70
N LEU A 41 -9.20 16.09 2.77
CA LEU A 41 -8.79 17.29 3.48
C LEU A 41 -7.81 16.91 4.59
N ASP A 42 -6.64 17.59 4.60
CA ASP A 42 -5.69 17.43 5.68
C ASP A 42 -6.18 18.13 6.96
N LYS A 43 -5.39 18.04 8.02
CA LYS A 43 -5.73 18.66 9.32
C LYS A 43 -5.81 20.20 9.28
N ASN A 44 -5.25 20.81 8.24
CA ASN A 44 -5.29 22.27 8.03
C ASN A 44 -6.41 22.67 7.08
N GLY A 45 -7.22 21.72 6.60
CA GLY A 45 -8.30 21.98 5.66
C GLY A 45 -7.87 22.12 4.20
N ASN A 46 -6.62 21.75 3.88
CA ASN A 46 -6.12 21.78 2.52
C ASN A 46 -6.40 20.45 1.82
N SER A 47 -6.73 20.53 0.54
CA SER A 47 -6.94 19.36 -0.29
C SER A 47 -5.62 18.62 -0.55
N GLN A 48 -5.64 17.32 -0.36
CA GLN A 48 -4.50 16.44 -0.62
C GLN A 48 -4.94 15.32 -1.55
N ASP A 49 -4.09 14.94 -2.49
CA ASP A 49 -4.30 13.76 -3.31
C ASP A 49 -2.97 13.01 -3.50
N TYR A 50 -3.06 11.77 -4.01
CA TYR A 50 -1.87 10.94 -4.12
C TYR A 50 -0.85 11.49 -5.13
N SER A 51 -1.27 12.34 -6.06
CA SER A 51 -0.36 12.93 -7.05
C SER A 51 0.56 13.98 -6.43
N ASP A 52 0.17 14.55 -5.31
CA ASP A 52 0.94 15.56 -4.60
C ASP A 52 1.96 14.96 -3.64
N TYR A 53 1.80 13.69 -3.29
CA TYR A 53 2.64 13.00 -2.31
C TYR A 53 3.15 11.69 -2.87
N ALA A 54 4.44 11.48 -2.71
CA ALA A 54 4.99 10.16 -2.92
C ALA A 54 4.51 9.25 -1.79
N VAL A 55 3.72 8.25 -2.12
CA VAL A 55 3.39 7.21 -1.17
C VAL A 55 4.65 6.38 -0.95
N GLU A 56 5.12 6.37 0.28
CA GLU A 56 6.28 5.58 0.66
C GLU A 56 5.82 4.29 1.32
N THR A 57 6.34 3.20 0.83
CA THR A 57 6.18 1.90 1.47
C THR A 57 7.47 1.58 2.22
N GLY A 58 7.38 0.80 3.28
CA GLY A 58 8.56 0.19 3.86
C GLY A 58 9.30 -0.60 2.77
N ASP A 59 10.51 -1.00 3.04
CA ASP A 59 11.32 -1.70 2.03
C ASP A 59 10.84 -3.14 1.86
N PHE A 60 9.79 -3.32 1.06
CA PHE A 60 9.22 -4.64 0.79
C PHE A 60 10.19 -5.55 0.02
N ARG A 61 11.23 -4.97 -0.60
CA ARG A 61 12.22 -5.73 -1.36
C ARG A 61 13.11 -6.59 -0.48
N ASP A 62 13.20 -6.29 0.82
CA ASP A 62 14.03 -7.00 1.76
C ASP A 62 13.32 -8.18 2.44
N ILE A 63 12.07 -8.48 2.06
CA ILE A 63 11.32 -9.58 2.66
C ILE A 63 11.89 -10.91 2.15
N PRO A 64 12.39 -11.79 3.05
CA PRO A 64 12.85 -13.11 2.65
C PRO A 64 11.71 -13.97 2.10
N TYR A 65 11.99 -14.82 1.15
CA TYR A 65 10.99 -15.75 0.61
C TYR A 65 10.37 -16.58 1.73
N SER A 66 9.07 -16.81 1.61
CA SER A 66 8.27 -17.60 2.55
C SER A 66 8.16 -16.99 3.95
N SER A 67 8.59 -15.75 4.14
CA SER A 67 8.42 -15.01 5.39
C SER A 67 7.37 -13.93 5.22
N ALA A 68 6.53 -13.74 6.24
CA ALA A 68 5.58 -12.63 6.28
C ALA A 68 6.18 -11.50 7.11
N GLN A 69 6.07 -10.28 6.62
CA GLN A 69 6.49 -9.09 7.36
C GLN A 69 5.44 -8.01 7.27
N THR A 70 5.38 -7.18 8.30
CA THR A 70 4.51 -6.00 8.29
C THR A 70 5.26 -4.80 7.73
N LEU A 71 4.56 -4.03 6.91
CA LEU A 71 5.04 -2.79 6.31
C LEU A 71 4.01 -1.71 6.54
N GLU A 72 4.46 -0.47 6.50
CA GLU A 72 3.55 0.67 6.48
C GLU A 72 3.45 1.23 5.07
N VAL A 73 2.22 1.42 4.60
CA VAL A 73 1.92 2.17 3.39
C VAL A 73 1.41 3.53 3.85
N TYR A 74 2.10 4.58 3.49
CA TYR A 74 1.80 5.87 4.09
C TYR A 74 2.06 7.04 3.14
N ASP A 75 1.35 8.12 3.41
CA ASP A 75 1.65 9.45 2.90
C ASP A 75 1.91 10.37 4.10
N GLU A 76 1.84 11.66 3.89
CA GLU A 76 2.15 12.65 4.93
C GLU A 76 1.17 12.60 6.13
N ASN A 77 -0.07 12.18 5.90
CA ASN A 77 -1.14 12.27 6.89
C ASN A 77 -1.73 10.93 7.31
N ILE A 78 -1.53 9.89 6.52
CA ILE A 78 -2.18 8.59 6.69
C ILE A 78 -1.12 7.50 6.65
N SER A 79 -1.21 6.55 7.59
CA SER A 79 -0.36 5.37 7.60
C SER A 79 -1.22 4.14 7.83
N ILE A 80 -1.06 3.12 7.00
CA ILE A 80 -1.80 1.87 7.09
C ILE A 80 -0.80 0.72 7.11
N THR A 81 -0.93 -0.16 8.08
CA THR A 81 -0.07 -1.32 8.22
C THR A 81 -0.62 -2.48 7.41
N ILE A 82 0.23 -3.09 6.61
CA ILE A 82 -0.12 -4.29 5.84
C ILE A 82 0.86 -5.41 6.17
N GLU A 83 0.42 -6.65 5.94
CA GLU A 83 1.29 -7.82 6.00
C GLU A 83 1.56 -8.29 4.56
N VAL A 84 2.83 -8.54 4.24
CA VAL A 84 3.28 -8.90 2.90
C VAL A 84 4.15 -10.13 2.95
N VAL A 85 3.99 -11.00 1.98
CA VAL A 85 4.88 -12.14 1.73
C VAL A 85 5.52 -12.01 0.35
N SER A 86 6.69 -12.61 0.19
CA SER A 86 7.35 -12.67 -1.11
C SER A 86 7.57 -14.12 -1.53
N SER A 87 7.72 -14.31 -2.82
CA SER A 87 8.03 -15.60 -3.42
C SER A 87 8.72 -15.38 -4.76
N GLU A 88 9.04 -16.44 -5.45
CA GLU A 88 9.61 -16.40 -6.79
C GLU A 88 8.64 -17.06 -7.76
N ASN A 89 8.41 -16.45 -8.93
CA ASN A 89 7.57 -17.02 -9.96
C ASN A 89 8.37 -17.98 -10.87
N GLU A 90 7.70 -18.54 -11.87
CA GLU A 90 8.32 -19.49 -12.81
C GLU A 90 9.42 -18.85 -13.68
N TYR A 91 9.45 -17.52 -13.78
CA TYR A 91 10.46 -16.77 -14.52
C TYR A 91 11.61 -16.30 -13.66
N HIS A 92 11.70 -16.76 -12.41
CA HIS A 92 12.70 -16.35 -11.42
C HIS A 92 12.61 -14.87 -11.02
N GLU A 93 11.43 -14.27 -11.18
CA GLU A 93 11.17 -12.93 -10.69
C GLU A 93 10.61 -12.98 -9.28
N THR A 94 11.02 -12.05 -8.43
CA THR A 94 10.43 -11.90 -7.10
C THR A 94 9.03 -11.32 -7.23
N ILE A 95 8.08 -11.95 -6.56
CA ILE A 95 6.69 -11.51 -6.51
C ILE A 95 6.26 -11.30 -5.07
N TYR A 96 5.26 -10.44 -4.89
CA TYR A 96 4.78 -10.01 -3.58
C TYR A 96 3.27 -10.12 -3.52
N LYS A 97 2.77 -10.35 -2.32
CA LYS A 97 1.33 -10.46 -2.08
C LYS A 97 1.00 -9.86 -0.72
N VAL A 98 -0.06 -9.05 -0.67
CA VAL A 98 -0.65 -8.61 0.60
C VAL A 98 -1.44 -9.79 1.16
N THR A 99 -1.22 -10.11 2.44
CA THR A 99 -1.91 -11.19 3.13
C THR A 99 -2.87 -10.68 4.19
N ASP A 100 -2.66 -9.47 4.69
CA ASP A 100 -3.55 -8.85 5.66
C ASP A 100 -3.40 -7.33 5.64
N VAL A 101 -4.42 -6.62 6.09
CA VAL A 101 -4.45 -5.16 6.23
C VAL A 101 -5.02 -4.82 7.59
N PHE A 102 -4.30 -4.05 8.37
CA PHE A 102 -4.64 -3.74 9.76
C PHE A 102 -5.23 -2.34 9.97
#